data_93232b46644ad99fe74a0879acd6f154
#
_entry.id   93232b46644ad99fe74a0879acd6f154
#
_cell.length_a   1.000
_cell.length_b   1.000
_cell.length_c   1.000
_cell.angle_alpha   90.00
_cell.angle_beta   90.00
_cell.angle_gamma   90.00
#
_symmetry.space_group_name_H-M   'P 1'
#
loop_
_entity.id
_entity.type
_entity.pdbx_description
1 polymer ?
#
loop_
_entity_poly.entity_id
_entity_poly.type
_entity_poly.pdbx_seq_one_letter_code
_entity_poly.pdbx_strand_id
1 'polypeptide(L)'
;MQEKNTEELLSVLERTSSEEIGQVLCEEKQNLFCGTEPFYNYIRDVLKHNQLTQQQVFHRAGFSERYGYGLLSGEKHTNQRDYILRICFAAQCSLEQTQRILRLYGMSTLYARIPRDAVFLVALNQKIYEIEQVNALLVKQNMSPLKGSESEKGKSRQMYWDFPFYEAIR
;
A
#
# COMPACT_ATOMS: atom_id res chain seq x y z
N MET A 1 -4.28 -18.90 18.50
CA MET A 1 -2.82 -18.82 18.68
C MET A 1 -2.39 -17.43 18.26
N GLN A 2 -1.67 -16.69 19.11
CA GLN A 2 -1.25 -15.33 18.84
C GLN A 2 0.00 -15.38 17.97
N GLU A 3 -0.04 -14.68 16.80
CA GLU A 3 1.19 -14.51 15.99
C GLU A 3 2.21 -13.75 16.82
N LYS A 4 3.47 -14.21 16.81
CA LYS A 4 4.58 -13.47 17.41
C LYS A 4 4.75 -12.12 16.72
N ASN A 5 4.99 -11.09 17.49
CA ASN A 5 5.31 -9.79 16.90
C ASN A 5 6.71 -9.81 16.26
N THR A 6 6.99 -8.82 15.40
CA THR A 6 8.27 -8.77 14.67
C THR A 6 9.49 -8.68 15.61
N GLU A 7 9.37 -8.04 16.76
CA GLU A 7 10.46 -7.89 17.75
C GLU A 7 10.74 -9.22 18.45
N GLU A 8 9.71 -9.97 18.79
CA GLU A 8 9.84 -11.30 19.37
C GLU A 8 10.53 -12.27 18.40
N LEU A 9 10.09 -12.24 17.11
CA LEU A 9 10.69 -13.07 16.08
C LEU A 9 12.15 -12.67 15.81
N LEU A 10 12.45 -11.38 15.78
CA LEU A 10 13.81 -10.88 15.64
C LEU A 10 14.70 -11.37 16.80
N SER A 11 14.22 -11.30 18.04
CA SER A 11 14.93 -11.77 19.22
C SER A 11 15.25 -13.28 19.17
N VAL A 12 14.38 -14.09 18.57
CA VAL A 12 14.64 -15.52 18.32
C VAL A 12 15.75 -15.68 17.30
N LEU A 13 15.67 -14.96 16.17
CA LEU A 13 16.64 -15.05 15.09
C LEU A 13 18.03 -14.55 15.48
N GLU A 14 18.12 -13.50 16.30
CA GLU A 14 19.41 -12.97 16.81
C GLU A 14 20.18 -14.00 17.68
N ARG A 15 19.47 -14.93 18.29
CA ARG A 15 20.08 -15.98 19.15
C ARG A 15 20.30 -17.29 18.42
N THR A 16 19.80 -17.39 17.16
CA THR A 16 19.88 -18.62 16.36
C THR A 16 21.25 -18.73 15.68
N SER A 17 21.90 -19.87 15.82
CA SER A 17 23.13 -20.16 15.07
C SER A 17 22.82 -20.53 13.62
N SER A 18 23.82 -20.42 12.73
CA SER A 18 23.70 -20.82 11.32
C SER A 18 23.36 -22.31 11.15
N GLU A 19 23.69 -23.15 12.11
CA GLU A 19 23.40 -24.58 12.08
C GLU A 19 21.94 -24.89 12.45
N GLU A 20 21.35 -24.07 13.33
CA GLU A 20 19.98 -24.23 13.85
C GLU A 20 18.91 -23.54 12.99
N ILE A 21 19.32 -22.69 12.03
CA ILE A 21 18.38 -21.88 11.25
C ILE A 21 17.29 -22.73 10.57
N GLY A 22 17.64 -23.91 10.06
CA GLY A 22 16.67 -24.80 9.41
C GLY A 22 15.55 -25.26 10.35
N GLN A 23 15.91 -25.59 11.60
CA GLN A 23 14.94 -25.97 12.63
C GLN A 23 14.06 -24.80 13.02
N VAL A 24 14.64 -23.63 13.26
CA VAL A 24 13.91 -22.40 13.63
C VAL A 24 12.94 -21.98 12.52
N LEU A 25 13.33 -22.04 11.24
CA LEU A 25 12.44 -21.75 10.12
C LEU A 25 11.25 -22.73 10.05
N CYS A 26 11.44 -23.97 10.44
CA CYS A 26 10.37 -24.96 10.52
C CYS A 26 9.43 -24.69 11.71
N GLU A 27 9.97 -24.39 12.87
CA GLU A 27 9.23 -24.11 14.10
C GLU A 27 8.42 -22.79 13.98
N GLU A 28 9.04 -21.77 13.40
CA GLU A 28 8.44 -20.44 13.24
C GLU A 28 7.64 -20.26 11.93
N LYS A 29 7.41 -21.34 11.17
CA LYS A 29 6.73 -21.30 9.86
C LYS A 29 5.42 -20.50 9.87
N GLN A 30 4.68 -20.53 10.98
CA GLN A 30 3.40 -19.80 11.13
C GLN A 30 3.60 -18.29 11.28
N ASN A 31 4.77 -17.88 11.76
CA ASN A 31 5.16 -16.48 12.00
C ASN A 31 5.95 -15.89 10.83
N LEU A 32 6.35 -16.73 9.86
CA LEU A 32 7.10 -16.34 8.67
C LEU A 32 6.17 -16.19 7.47
N PHE A 33 6.45 -15.19 6.64
CA PHE A 33 5.67 -14.95 5.42
C PHE A 33 6.15 -15.83 4.27
N CYS A 34 5.23 -16.60 3.68
CA CYS A 34 5.46 -17.40 2.49
C CYS A 34 4.53 -16.95 1.36
N GLY A 35 5.09 -16.37 0.28
CA GLY A 35 4.32 -15.98 -0.91
C GLY A 35 3.41 -14.76 -0.71
N THR A 36 2.36 -14.63 -1.53
CA THR A 36 1.40 -13.51 -1.51
C THR A 36 0.18 -13.75 -0.61
N GLU A 37 0.01 -14.95 -0.10
CA GLU A 37 -1.12 -15.32 0.75
C GLU A 37 -1.25 -14.47 2.01
N PRO A 38 -0.15 -14.12 2.74
CA PRO A 38 -0.24 -13.23 3.89
C PRO A 38 -0.76 -11.83 3.54
N PHE A 39 -0.40 -11.28 2.37
CA PHE A 39 -0.92 -10.00 1.89
C PHE A 39 -2.42 -10.07 1.67
N TYR A 40 -2.90 -11.08 0.93
CA TYR A 40 -4.33 -11.25 0.65
C TYR A 40 -5.15 -11.43 1.92
N ASN A 41 -4.70 -12.29 2.84
CA ASN A 41 -5.40 -12.52 4.09
C ASN A 41 -5.47 -11.25 4.93
N TYR A 42 -4.36 -10.53 5.06
CA TYR A 42 -4.30 -9.31 5.83
C TYR A 42 -5.19 -8.20 5.26
N ILE A 43 -5.15 -7.96 3.94
CA ILE A 43 -5.99 -6.94 3.32
C ILE A 43 -7.48 -7.28 3.46
N ARG A 44 -7.85 -8.56 3.33
CA ARG A 44 -9.23 -9.03 3.54
C ARG A 44 -9.72 -8.75 4.95
N ASP A 45 -8.89 -8.97 5.96
CA ASP A 45 -9.24 -8.71 7.35
C ASP A 45 -9.38 -7.20 7.62
N VAL A 46 -8.51 -6.37 7.04
CA VAL A 46 -8.64 -4.90 7.06
C VAL A 46 -9.95 -4.44 6.44
N LEU A 47 -10.31 -4.97 5.26
CA LEU A 47 -11.57 -4.63 4.59
C LEU A 47 -12.79 -5.02 5.43
N LYS A 48 -12.76 -6.20 6.04
CA LYS A 48 -13.83 -6.67 6.94
C LYS A 48 -13.96 -5.76 8.16
N HIS A 49 -12.84 -5.37 8.77
CA HIS A 49 -12.84 -4.46 9.91
C HIS A 49 -13.41 -3.09 9.54
N ASN A 50 -13.05 -2.56 8.39
CA ASN A 50 -13.52 -1.26 7.89
C ASN A 50 -14.90 -1.33 7.21
N GLN A 51 -15.55 -2.50 7.21
CA GLN A 51 -16.87 -2.73 6.61
C GLN A 51 -16.93 -2.35 5.12
N LEU A 52 -15.84 -2.59 4.39
CA LEU A 52 -15.70 -2.31 2.98
C LEU A 52 -15.69 -3.60 2.16
N THR A 53 -16.34 -3.56 1.00
CA THR A 53 -16.24 -4.64 0.01
C THR A 53 -15.03 -4.42 -0.90
N GLN A 54 -14.49 -5.51 -1.47
CA GLN A 54 -13.40 -5.42 -2.44
C GLN A 54 -13.80 -4.57 -3.66
N GLN A 55 -15.03 -4.69 -4.14
CA GLN A 55 -15.55 -3.88 -5.26
C GLN A 55 -15.53 -2.39 -4.95
N GLN A 56 -15.98 -1.99 -3.76
CA GLN A 56 -15.94 -0.59 -3.32
C GLN A 56 -14.49 -0.06 -3.30
N VAL A 57 -13.55 -0.87 -2.82
CA VAL A 57 -12.14 -0.49 -2.78
C VAL A 57 -11.57 -0.36 -4.20
N PHE A 58 -11.87 -1.30 -5.10
CA PHE A 58 -11.39 -1.20 -6.48
C PHE A 58 -11.95 0.04 -7.19
N HIS A 59 -13.23 0.31 -7.02
CA HIS A 59 -13.87 1.50 -7.58
C HIS A 59 -13.21 2.79 -7.07
N ARG A 60 -13.03 2.92 -5.75
CA ARG A 60 -12.36 4.08 -5.13
C ARG A 60 -10.88 4.19 -5.54
N ALA A 61 -10.19 3.06 -5.68
CA ALA A 61 -8.81 3.03 -6.15
C ALA A 61 -8.66 3.31 -7.65
N GLY A 62 -9.76 3.37 -8.42
CA GLY A 62 -9.75 3.55 -9.87
C GLY A 62 -9.28 2.30 -10.63
N PHE A 63 -9.51 1.11 -10.09
CA PHE A 63 -9.17 -0.16 -10.74
C PHE A 63 -10.41 -0.84 -11.30
N SER A 64 -10.25 -1.53 -12.45
CA SER A 64 -11.26 -2.49 -12.88
C SER A 64 -11.31 -3.66 -11.89
N GLU A 65 -12.51 -4.22 -11.67
CA GLU A 65 -12.68 -5.36 -10.76
C GLU A 65 -11.75 -6.54 -11.13
N ARG A 66 -11.67 -6.87 -12.43
CA ARG A 66 -10.78 -7.94 -12.91
C ARG A 66 -9.31 -7.71 -12.54
N TYR A 67 -8.85 -6.45 -12.60
CA TYR A 67 -7.48 -6.13 -12.21
C TYR A 67 -7.31 -6.20 -10.70
N GLY A 68 -8.26 -5.62 -9.96
CA GLY A 68 -8.25 -5.61 -8.50
C GLY A 68 -8.27 -7.00 -7.90
N TYR A 69 -9.15 -7.89 -8.38
CA TYR A 69 -9.19 -9.28 -7.93
C TYR A 69 -7.89 -10.02 -8.24
N GLY A 70 -7.35 -9.89 -9.47
CA GLY A 70 -6.09 -10.53 -9.83
C GLY A 70 -4.91 -10.02 -8.97
N LEU A 71 -4.91 -8.74 -8.60
CA LEU A 71 -3.87 -8.16 -7.75
C LEU A 71 -3.96 -8.68 -6.30
N LEU A 72 -5.17 -8.77 -5.75
CA LEU A 72 -5.37 -9.27 -4.39
C LEU A 72 -5.17 -10.78 -4.28
N SER A 73 -5.58 -11.56 -5.30
CA SER A 73 -5.40 -13.03 -5.29
C SER A 73 -3.96 -13.47 -5.56
N GLY A 74 -3.10 -12.57 -6.02
CA GLY A 74 -1.73 -12.89 -6.41
C GLY A 74 -1.59 -13.44 -7.83
N GLU A 75 -2.68 -13.58 -8.61
CA GLU A 75 -2.61 -13.92 -10.04
C GLU A 75 -1.87 -12.85 -10.85
N LYS A 76 -1.98 -11.58 -10.40
CA LYS A 76 -1.26 -10.46 -10.98
C LYS A 76 -0.34 -9.86 -9.94
N HIS A 77 0.85 -9.52 -10.37
CA HIS A 77 1.81 -8.80 -9.55
C HIS A 77 2.08 -7.43 -10.17
N THR A 78 2.29 -6.42 -9.33
CA THR A 78 2.67 -5.08 -9.77
C THR A 78 3.93 -4.62 -9.05
N ASN A 79 4.82 -3.96 -9.78
CA ASN A 79 5.99 -3.26 -9.22
C ASN A 79 5.67 -1.77 -8.97
N GLN A 80 4.42 -1.34 -9.21
CA GLN A 80 3.99 0.04 -9.00
C GLN A 80 3.50 0.23 -7.57
N ARG A 81 4.35 0.80 -6.72
CA ARG A 81 4.03 1.10 -5.31
C ARG A 81 2.79 1.97 -5.18
N ASP A 82 2.60 2.92 -6.10
CA ASP A 82 1.42 3.79 -6.14
C ASP A 82 0.10 3.00 -6.21
N TYR A 83 0.09 1.84 -6.87
CA TYR A 83 -1.12 1.01 -6.96
C TYR A 83 -1.49 0.40 -5.61
N ILE A 84 -0.50 -0.06 -4.86
CA ILE A 84 -0.73 -0.59 -3.50
C ILE A 84 -1.14 0.55 -2.55
N LEU A 85 -0.53 1.73 -2.67
CA LEU A 85 -0.93 2.90 -1.91
C LEU A 85 -2.38 3.33 -2.23
N ARG A 86 -2.81 3.30 -3.51
CA ARG A 86 -4.21 3.55 -3.87
C ARG A 86 -5.17 2.58 -3.20
N ILE A 87 -4.81 1.28 -3.13
CA ILE A 87 -5.59 0.29 -2.38
C ILE A 87 -5.64 0.65 -0.90
N CYS A 88 -4.52 1.03 -0.28
CA CYS A 88 -4.47 1.41 1.13
C CYS A 88 -5.37 2.61 1.44
N PHE A 89 -5.32 3.66 0.61
CA PHE A 89 -6.21 4.81 0.77
C PHE A 89 -7.67 4.42 0.55
N ALA A 90 -8.00 3.73 -0.53
CA ALA A 90 -9.35 3.29 -0.84
C ALA A 90 -9.94 2.36 0.23
N ALA A 91 -9.11 1.54 0.86
CA ALA A 91 -9.46 0.66 1.97
C ALA A 91 -9.50 1.37 3.32
N GLN A 92 -9.21 2.68 3.36
CA GLN A 92 -9.18 3.50 4.58
C GLN A 92 -8.23 2.93 5.65
N CYS A 93 -7.06 2.46 5.21
CA CYS A 93 -6.06 1.89 6.10
C CYS A 93 -5.49 2.96 7.04
N SER A 94 -5.19 2.55 8.28
CA SER A 94 -4.33 3.35 9.16
C SER A 94 -2.89 3.40 8.63
N LEU A 95 -2.06 4.28 9.19
CA LEU A 95 -0.63 4.31 8.87
C LEU A 95 0.03 2.95 9.14
N GLU A 96 -0.23 2.35 10.29
CA GLU A 96 0.33 1.05 10.67
C GLU A 96 -0.08 -0.06 9.69
N GLN A 97 -1.38 -0.12 9.34
CA GLN A 97 -1.89 -1.05 8.35
C GLN A 97 -1.24 -0.85 6.98
N THR A 98 -1.08 0.41 6.54
CA THR A 98 -0.41 0.74 5.28
C THR A 98 1.04 0.27 5.26
N GLN A 99 1.80 0.51 6.34
CA GLN A 99 3.17 0.05 6.48
C GLN A 99 3.27 -1.48 6.43
N ARG A 100 2.34 -2.18 7.10
CA ARG A 100 2.28 -3.64 7.08
C ARG A 100 1.93 -4.17 5.69
N ILE A 101 0.95 -3.59 5.02
CA ILE A 101 0.56 -3.96 3.64
C ILE A 101 1.74 -3.82 2.68
N LEU A 102 2.47 -2.70 2.71
CA LEU A 102 3.63 -2.48 1.87
C LEU A 102 4.71 -3.54 2.11
N ARG A 103 5.00 -3.87 3.38
CA ARG A 103 5.97 -4.94 3.73
C ARG A 103 5.53 -6.31 3.23
N LEU A 104 4.26 -6.68 3.45
CA LEU A 104 3.70 -7.96 3.01
C LEU A 104 3.72 -8.10 1.48
N TYR A 105 3.57 -6.98 0.77
CA TYR A 105 3.66 -6.96 -0.69
C TYR A 105 5.10 -6.89 -1.23
N GLY A 106 6.10 -6.83 -0.35
CA GLY A 106 7.51 -6.72 -0.73
C GLY A 106 7.92 -5.33 -1.22
N MET A 107 7.18 -4.29 -0.86
CA MET A 107 7.47 -2.90 -1.22
C MET A 107 8.09 -2.13 -0.05
N SER A 108 8.87 -1.08 -0.38
CA SER A 108 9.40 -0.18 0.65
C SER A 108 8.27 0.50 1.42
N THR A 109 8.39 0.54 2.73
CA THR A 109 7.49 1.26 3.63
C THR A 109 7.58 2.77 3.41
N LEU A 110 6.58 3.52 3.88
CA LEU A 110 6.64 4.99 3.88
C LEU A 110 7.74 5.47 4.81
N TYR A 111 8.58 6.37 4.32
CA TYR A 111 9.72 6.90 5.06
C TYR A 111 9.66 8.41 5.15
N ALA A 112 9.67 8.94 6.38
CA ALA A 112 9.43 10.36 6.65
C ALA A 112 10.45 11.33 6.01
N ARG A 113 11.65 10.86 5.63
CA ARG A 113 12.66 11.68 4.96
C ARG A 113 12.47 11.77 3.44
N ILE A 114 11.54 11.00 2.87
CA ILE A 114 11.18 11.09 1.46
C ILE A 114 10.01 12.07 1.32
N PRO A 115 10.16 13.22 0.64
CA PRO A 115 9.12 14.25 0.59
C PRO A 115 7.75 13.72 0.13
N ARG A 116 7.72 12.85 -0.88
CA ARG A 116 6.48 12.22 -1.37
C ARG A 116 5.83 11.33 -0.30
N ASP A 117 6.62 10.55 0.42
CA ASP A 117 6.13 9.71 1.51
C ASP A 117 5.63 10.55 2.69
N ALA A 118 6.28 11.68 2.97
CA ALA A 118 5.81 12.61 4.00
C ALA A 118 4.39 13.13 3.72
N VAL A 119 4.04 13.39 2.44
CA VAL A 119 2.66 13.76 2.07
C VAL A 119 1.69 12.62 2.38
N PHE A 120 2.04 11.37 2.05
CA PHE A 120 1.21 10.21 2.36
C PHE A 120 1.06 9.99 3.87
N LEU A 121 2.13 10.16 4.65
CA LEU A 121 2.10 10.07 6.11
C LEU A 121 1.13 11.09 6.71
N VAL A 122 1.15 12.34 6.23
CA VAL A 122 0.22 13.39 6.66
C VAL A 122 -1.21 13.04 6.26
N ALA A 123 -1.43 12.61 5.01
CA ALA A 123 -2.76 12.24 4.53
C ALA A 123 -3.38 11.10 5.37
N LEU A 124 -2.62 10.04 5.67
CA LEU A 124 -3.07 8.92 6.49
C LEU A 124 -3.38 9.36 7.94
N ASN A 125 -2.52 10.17 8.54
CA ASN A 125 -2.72 10.68 9.91
C ASN A 125 -3.96 11.59 10.00
N GLN A 126 -4.26 12.35 8.95
CA GLN A 126 -5.45 13.21 8.87
C GLN A 126 -6.69 12.47 8.34
N LYS A 127 -6.60 11.16 8.07
CA LYS A 127 -7.67 10.33 7.52
C LYS A 127 -8.23 10.87 6.19
N ILE A 128 -7.34 11.44 5.37
CA ILE A 128 -7.67 11.86 4.00
C ILE A 128 -7.51 10.63 3.10
N TYR A 129 -8.63 9.98 2.76
CA TYR A 129 -8.63 8.70 2.05
C TYR A 129 -9.04 8.81 0.57
N GLU A 130 -9.65 9.91 0.18
CA GLU A 130 -10.05 10.13 -1.21
C GLU A 130 -8.82 10.39 -2.09
N ILE A 131 -8.66 9.60 -3.16
CA ILE A 131 -7.49 9.64 -4.04
C ILE A 131 -7.30 11.04 -4.65
N GLU A 132 -8.39 11.71 -5.03
CA GLU A 132 -8.36 13.06 -5.58
C GLU A 132 -7.80 14.08 -4.58
N GLN A 133 -8.15 13.95 -3.31
CA GLN A 133 -7.63 14.84 -2.25
C GLN A 133 -6.14 14.56 -2.00
N VAL A 134 -5.73 13.30 -1.96
CA VAL A 134 -4.32 12.92 -1.83
C VAL A 134 -3.51 13.45 -3.02
N ASN A 135 -4.04 13.31 -4.24
CA ASN A 135 -3.43 13.85 -5.44
C ASN A 135 -3.31 15.37 -5.41
N ALA A 136 -4.35 16.07 -4.91
CA ALA A 136 -4.29 17.52 -4.74
C ALA A 136 -3.18 17.94 -3.76
N LEU A 137 -2.99 17.20 -2.65
CA LEU A 137 -1.87 17.45 -1.73
C LEU A 137 -0.50 17.27 -2.41
N LEU A 138 -0.35 16.21 -3.23
CA LEU A 138 0.89 15.97 -3.98
C LEU A 138 1.17 17.11 -4.98
N VAL A 139 0.17 17.48 -5.77
CA VAL A 139 0.30 18.55 -6.79
C VAL A 139 0.61 19.89 -6.13
N LYS A 140 0.00 20.21 -5.00
CA LYS A 140 0.31 21.42 -4.22
C LYS A 140 1.78 21.50 -3.79
N GLN A 141 2.44 20.36 -3.65
CA GLN A 141 3.87 20.26 -3.33
C GLN A 141 4.74 20.02 -4.58
N ASN A 142 4.23 20.32 -5.79
CA ASN A 142 4.90 20.10 -7.07
C ASN A 142 5.33 18.64 -7.31
N MET A 143 4.55 17.69 -6.81
CA MET A 143 4.79 16.26 -6.97
C MET A 143 3.75 15.64 -7.91
N SER A 144 4.17 14.63 -8.68
CA SER A 144 3.26 13.89 -9.55
C SER A 144 2.16 13.18 -8.73
N PRO A 145 0.91 13.15 -9.21
CA PRO A 145 -0.16 12.41 -8.57
C PRO A 145 0.15 10.91 -8.51
N LEU A 146 -0.61 10.16 -7.69
CA LEU A 146 -0.56 8.71 -7.66
C LEU A 146 -0.87 8.15 -9.05
N LYS A 147 -0.02 7.27 -9.56
CA LYS A 147 -0.24 6.60 -10.85
C LYS A 147 -1.58 5.86 -10.80
N GLY A 148 -2.43 6.10 -11.80
CA GLY A 148 -3.70 5.42 -11.99
C GLY A 148 -3.57 4.19 -12.89
N SER A 149 -4.64 3.38 -12.97
CA SER A 149 -4.75 2.34 -13.98
C SER A 149 -4.76 2.94 -15.39
N GLU A 150 -4.49 2.13 -16.42
CA GLU A 150 -4.42 2.63 -17.80
C GLU A 150 -5.70 3.33 -18.28
N SER A 151 -6.85 3.00 -17.70
CA SER A 151 -8.13 3.65 -17.97
C SER A 151 -8.21 5.12 -17.48
N GLU A 152 -7.36 5.54 -16.54
CA GLU A 152 -7.30 6.92 -16.04
C GLU A 152 -6.29 7.80 -16.79
N LYS A 153 -5.38 7.20 -17.57
CA LYS A 153 -4.37 7.96 -18.35
C LYS A 153 -4.99 9.01 -19.29
N GLY A 154 -6.24 8.79 -19.72
CA GLY A 154 -6.99 9.75 -20.54
C GLY A 154 -7.60 10.90 -19.75
N LYS A 155 -8.09 10.66 -18.53
CA LYS A 155 -8.77 11.66 -17.69
C LYS A 155 -7.78 12.57 -16.95
N SER A 156 -6.66 12.02 -16.46
CA SER A 156 -5.64 12.78 -15.73
C SER A 156 -4.93 13.80 -16.62
N ARG A 157 -4.78 13.50 -17.93
CA ARG A 157 -4.09 14.40 -18.87
C ARG A 157 -4.87 15.67 -19.15
N GLN A 158 -6.22 15.63 -19.10
CA GLN A 158 -7.10 16.76 -19.37
C GLN A 158 -7.29 17.65 -18.12
N MET A 159 -7.33 17.05 -16.93
CA MET A 159 -7.62 17.76 -15.68
C MET A 159 -6.45 18.62 -15.15
N TYR A 160 -5.21 18.31 -15.56
CA TYR A 160 -4.02 19.02 -15.08
C TYR A 160 -3.53 20.14 -15.99
N TRP A 161 -4.04 20.23 -17.25
CA TRP A 161 -3.70 21.31 -18.19
C TRP A 161 -4.60 22.55 -18.02
N ASP A 162 -5.75 22.43 -17.35
CA ASP A 162 -6.69 23.54 -17.11
C ASP A 162 -6.38 24.35 -15.84
N PHE A 163 -5.27 24.08 -15.15
CA PHE A 163 -4.83 24.91 -14.02
C PHE A 163 -3.89 26.02 -14.50
N PRO A 164 -4.21 27.32 -14.26
CA PRO A 164 -3.50 28.50 -14.80
C PRO A 164 -2.12 28.78 -14.18
N PHE A 165 -1.47 27.80 -13.56
CA PHE A 165 -0.20 28.01 -12.85
C PHE A 165 1.07 27.64 -13.63
N TYR A 166 0.97 27.25 -14.92
CA TYR A 166 2.13 26.84 -15.71
C TYR A 166 2.83 27.97 -16.47
N GLU A 167 2.36 29.23 -16.37
CA GLU A 167 2.98 30.37 -17.07
C GLU A 167 3.98 31.20 -16.25
N ALA A 168 4.29 30.84 -15.01
CA ALA A 168 5.12 31.68 -14.13
C ALA A 168 6.60 31.23 -14.00
N ILE A 169 7.05 30.23 -14.74
CA ILE A 169 8.48 29.82 -14.76
C ILE A 169 8.94 29.63 -16.21
N ARG A 170 9.19 30.75 -16.88
CA ARG A 170 10.14 30.89 -17.98
C ARG A 170 11.11 31.99 -17.64
#